data_58da30b933ac096ca73bd0e6ef9b9612
#
_entry.id   58da30b933ac096ca73bd0e6ef9b9612
#
_cell.length_a   1.000
_cell.length_b   1.000
_cell.length_c   1.000
_cell.angle_alpha   90.00
_cell.angle_beta   90.00
_cell.angle_gamma   90.00
#
_symmetry.space_group_name_H-M   'P 1'
#
loop_
_entity.id
_entity.type
_entity.pdbx_description
1 polymer ?
#
loop_
_entity_poly.entity_id
_entity_poly.type
_entity_poly.pdbx_seq_one_letter_code
_entity_poly.pdbx_strand_id
1 'polypeptide(L)'
;MNVALEHYVTKILQQKLFSVINQLPVNEYGPRVIIACPEGETHEIGAQAVAYLAATRGCQVYYLGPNLPHTDLLEFCEWIKPDLVLLSLTETKPEAVTLQQLKELKQLGTRWSVAVGGQGARAIGDLLRDTKIELLDDLASLHNRLMILLSTRMLGSHMTPSTPFS
;
A
#
# COMPACT_ATOMS: atom_id res chain seq x y z
N MET A 1 -19.32 -21.19 10.29
CA MET A 1 -19.25 -21.26 8.80
C MET A 1 -18.25 -22.34 8.45
N ASN A 2 -18.46 -23.11 7.40
CA ASN A 2 -17.51 -24.17 6.98
C ASN A 2 -16.27 -23.49 6.37
N VAL A 3 -15.08 -23.85 6.84
CA VAL A 3 -13.79 -23.27 6.37
C VAL A 3 -13.63 -23.38 4.85
N ALA A 4 -14.06 -24.51 4.25
CA ALA A 4 -14.01 -24.67 2.80
C ALA A 4 -14.91 -23.68 2.05
N LEU A 5 -16.09 -23.38 2.59
CA LEU A 5 -17.00 -22.40 1.99
C LEU A 5 -16.42 -20.97 2.12
N GLU A 6 -15.82 -20.65 3.26
CA GLU A 6 -15.14 -19.37 3.47
C GLU A 6 -14.00 -19.17 2.48
N HIS A 7 -13.12 -20.15 2.33
CA HIS A 7 -12.04 -20.12 1.34
C HIS A 7 -12.57 -19.97 -0.09
N TYR A 8 -13.61 -20.73 -0.45
CA TYR A 8 -14.20 -20.64 -1.78
C TYR A 8 -14.75 -19.25 -2.09
N VAL A 9 -15.57 -18.70 -1.17
CA VAL A 9 -16.13 -17.35 -1.33
C VAL A 9 -15.03 -16.29 -1.40
N THR A 10 -14.04 -16.37 -0.51
CA THR A 10 -12.90 -15.45 -0.50
C THR A 10 -12.15 -15.47 -1.82
N LYS A 11 -11.88 -16.65 -2.39
CA LYS A 11 -11.20 -16.77 -3.69
C LYS A 11 -12.02 -16.18 -4.84
N ILE A 12 -13.33 -16.39 -4.86
CA ILE A 12 -14.20 -15.75 -5.86
C ILE A 12 -14.14 -14.22 -5.75
N LEU A 13 -14.23 -13.69 -4.52
CA LEU A 13 -14.17 -12.24 -4.28
C LEU A 13 -12.82 -11.67 -4.73
N GLN A 14 -11.71 -12.33 -4.39
CA GLN A 14 -10.37 -11.92 -4.80
C GLN A 14 -10.23 -11.88 -6.33
N GLN A 15 -10.68 -12.92 -7.03
CA GLN A 15 -10.65 -12.97 -8.50
C GLN A 15 -11.47 -11.86 -9.14
N LYS A 16 -12.67 -11.60 -8.60
CA LYS A 16 -13.54 -10.53 -9.09
C LYS A 16 -12.92 -9.16 -8.88
N LEU A 17 -12.39 -8.91 -7.69
CA LEU A 17 -11.76 -7.65 -7.33
C LEU A 17 -10.53 -7.39 -8.21
N PHE A 18 -9.68 -8.39 -8.39
CA PHE A 18 -8.51 -8.31 -9.27
C PHE A 18 -8.89 -8.06 -10.73
N SER A 19 -9.94 -8.74 -11.22
CA SER A 19 -10.47 -8.50 -12.59
C SER A 19 -10.95 -7.06 -12.77
N VAL A 20 -11.62 -6.49 -11.77
CA VAL A 20 -12.09 -5.10 -11.83
C VAL A 20 -10.91 -4.13 -11.82
N ILE A 21 -9.91 -4.35 -10.97
CA ILE A 21 -8.69 -3.51 -10.89
C ILE A 21 -8.00 -3.47 -12.26
N ASN A 22 -7.84 -4.62 -12.92
CA ASN A 22 -7.17 -4.71 -14.22
C ASN A 22 -7.95 -4.04 -15.37
N GLN A 23 -9.23 -3.75 -15.20
CA GLN A 23 -10.06 -3.05 -16.18
C GLN A 23 -10.07 -1.53 -15.97
N LEU A 24 -9.56 -1.05 -14.85
CA LEU A 24 -9.48 0.39 -14.59
C LEU A 24 -8.41 1.03 -15.50
N PRO A 25 -8.69 2.22 -16.05
CA PRO A 25 -7.71 2.93 -16.85
C PRO A 25 -6.48 3.27 -15.99
N VAL A 26 -5.29 2.98 -16.50
CA VAL A 26 -4.04 3.35 -15.84
C VAL A 26 -3.81 4.84 -16.01
N ASN A 27 -3.71 5.58 -14.93
CA ASN A 27 -3.30 6.97 -14.95
C ASN A 27 -1.77 7.07 -14.87
N GLU A 28 -1.10 7.15 -16.01
CA GLU A 28 0.37 7.22 -16.08
C GLU A 28 0.96 8.47 -15.41
N TYR A 29 0.16 9.52 -15.23
CA TYR A 29 0.56 10.77 -14.58
C TYR A 29 0.18 10.81 -13.10
N GLY A 30 -0.56 9.83 -12.62
CA GLY A 30 -0.96 9.72 -11.22
C GLY A 30 0.21 9.45 -10.29
N PRO A 31 0.04 9.70 -8.98
CA PRO A 31 1.03 9.30 -8.00
C PRO A 31 1.21 7.79 -8.01
N ARG A 32 2.48 7.36 -7.94
CA ARG A 32 2.86 5.94 -7.93
C ARG A 32 2.69 5.37 -6.55
N VAL A 33 1.80 4.40 -6.42
CA VAL A 33 1.48 3.76 -5.15
C VAL A 33 1.78 2.27 -5.25
N ILE A 34 2.72 1.80 -4.42
CA ILE A 34 2.99 0.38 -4.25
C ILE A 34 2.09 -0.15 -3.12
N ILE A 35 1.47 -1.31 -3.34
CA ILE A 35 0.62 -1.98 -2.34
C ILE A 35 1.04 -3.43 -2.23
N ALA A 36 1.34 -3.87 -1.00
CA ALA A 36 1.81 -5.22 -0.73
C ALA A 36 1.37 -5.71 0.65
N CYS A 37 1.42 -7.03 0.84
CA CYS A 37 1.42 -7.63 2.16
C CYS A 37 2.83 -8.14 2.44
N PRO A 38 3.47 -7.74 3.55
CA PRO A 38 4.83 -8.14 3.89
C PRO A 38 4.99 -9.64 4.05
N GLU A 39 6.25 -10.09 4.13
CA GLU A 39 6.58 -11.49 4.36
C GLU A 39 5.88 -12.05 5.60
N GLY A 40 5.30 -13.23 5.45
CA GLY A 40 4.46 -13.89 6.46
C GLY A 40 2.97 -13.51 6.41
N GLU A 41 2.60 -12.40 5.75
CA GLU A 41 1.21 -12.00 5.62
C GLU A 41 0.59 -12.57 4.33
N THR A 42 -0.36 -13.49 4.50
CA THR A 42 -1.03 -14.19 3.39
C THR A 42 -2.44 -13.67 3.08
N HIS A 43 -2.98 -12.81 3.96
CA HIS A 43 -4.33 -12.25 3.80
C HIS A 43 -4.29 -10.98 2.93
N GLU A 44 -4.71 -11.12 1.68
CA GLU A 44 -4.54 -10.06 0.69
C GLU A 44 -5.82 -9.31 0.29
N ILE A 45 -7.01 -9.77 0.71
CA ILE A 45 -8.27 -9.16 0.26
C ILE A 45 -8.38 -7.67 0.64
N GLY A 46 -7.86 -7.32 1.82
CA GLY A 46 -7.78 -5.92 2.26
C GLY A 46 -6.86 -5.10 1.38
N ALA A 47 -5.69 -5.64 1.03
CA ALA A 47 -4.74 -4.99 0.13
C ALA A 47 -5.31 -4.81 -1.29
N GLN A 48 -6.07 -5.78 -1.79
CA GLN A 48 -6.77 -5.66 -3.07
C GLN A 48 -7.86 -4.58 -3.03
N ALA A 49 -8.62 -4.48 -1.94
CA ALA A 49 -9.60 -3.40 -1.77
C ALA A 49 -8.93 -2.01 -1.75
N VAL A 50 -7.77 -1.90 -1.09
CA VAL A 50 -6.94 -0.69 -1.08
C VAL A 50 -6.44 -0.36 -2.49
N ALA A 51 -5.99 -1.37 -3.25
CA ALA A 51 -5.54 -1.21 -4.64
C ALA A 51 -6.68 -0.68 -5.55
N TYR A 52 -7.86 -1.25 -5.42
CA TYR A 52 -9.05 -0.78 -6.12
C TYR A 52 -9.36 0.69 -5.78
N LEU A 53 -9.37 1.03 -4.49
CA LEU A 53 -9.64 2.39 -4.05
C LEU A 53 -8.60 3.38 -4.59
N ALA A 54 -7.31 3.06 -4.52
CA ALA A 54 -6.25 3.91 -5.03
C ALA A 54 -6.35 4.12 -6.55
N ALA A 55 -6.59 3.05 -7.30
CA ALA A 55 -6.76 3.11 -8.75
C ALA A 55 -7.97 3.96 -9.17
N THR A 56 -9.12 3.78 -8.51
CA THR A 56 -10.33 4.58 -8.79
C THR A 56 -10.17 6.07 -8.43
N ARG A 57 -9.19 6.42 -7.59
CA ARG A 57 -8.83 7.81 -7.27
C ARG A 57 -7.80 8.41 -8.23
N GLY A 58 -7.34 7.64 -9.20
CA GLY A 58 -6.39 8.11 -10.21
C GLY A 58 -4.93 7.92 -9.83
N CYS A 59 -4.60 7.06 -8.87
CA CYS A 59 -3.23 6.65 -8.61
C CYS A 59 -2.76 5.64 -9.66
N GLN A 60 -1.46 5.67 -9.97
CA GLN A 60 -0.78 4.59 -10.68
C GLN A 60 -0.42 3.50 -9.68
N VAL A 61 -1.16 2.40 -9.70
CA VAL A 61 -1.07 1.35 -8.68
C VAL A 61 -0.19 0.21 -9.13
N TYR A 62 0.73 -0.19 -8.25
CA TYR A 62 1.57 -1.39 -8.36
C TYR A 62 1.20 -2.35 -7.23
N TYR A 63 0.35 -3.31 -7.52
CA TYR A 63 -0.07 -4.33 -6.56
C TYR A 63 0.87 -5.53 -6.62
N LEU A 64 1.63 -5.79 -5.55
CA LEU A 64 2.65 -6.83 -5.50
C LEU A 64 2.19 -8.12 -4.83
N GLY A 65 0.99 -8.12 -4.23
CA GLY A 65 0.40 -9.32 -3.64
C GLY A 65 0.87 -9.63 -2.22
N PRO A 66 0.57 -10.86 -1.76
CA PRO A 66 0.87 -11.32 -0.42
C PRO A 66 2.28 -11.89 -0.28
N ASN A 67 2.74 -11.98 0.98
CA ASN A 67 3.98 -12.65 1.36
C ASN A 67 5.23 -12.16 0.61
N LEU A 68 5.36 -10.84 0.46
CA LEU A 68 6.47 -10.23 -0.28
C LEU A 68 7.70 -10.06 0.62
N PRO A 69 8.86 -10.63 0.24
CA PRO A 69 10.11 -10.42 0.96
C PRO A 69 10.51 -8.94 0.99
N HIS A 70 11.06 -8.50 2.10
CA HIS A 70 11.46 -7.11 2.29
C HIS A 70 12.51 -6.64 1.28
N THR A 71 13.48 -7.49 0.96
CA THR A 71 14.54 -7.20 -0.01
C THR A 71 13.97 -6.90 -1.38
N ASP A 72 12.99 -7.69 -1.81
CA ASP A 72 12.35 -7.56 -3.13
C ASP A 72 11.48 -6.29 -3.17
N LEU A 73 10.80 -5.96 -2.06
CA LEU A 73 10.07 -4.71 -1.92
C LEU A 73 10.99 -3.50 -2.03
N LEU A 74 12.15 -3.52 -1.36
CA LEU A 74 13.13 -2.43 -1.45
C LEU A 74 13.66 -2.25 -2.88
N GLU A 75 14.04 -3.34 -3.53
CA GLU A 75 14.52 -3.31 -4.91
C GLU A 75 13.45 -2.74 -5.86
N PHE A 76 12.22 -3.18 -5.71
CA PHE A 76 11.11 -2.67 -6.49
C PHE A 76 10.82 -1.18 -6.23
N CYS A 77 10.93 -0.73 -4.98
CA CYS A 77 10.82 0.69 -4.64
C CYS A 77 11.91 1.54 -5.30
N GLU A 78 13.15 1.03 -5.38
CA GLU A 78 14.24 1.72 -6.09
C GLU A 78 13.95 1.88 -7.57
N TRP A 79 13.37 0.87 -8.19
CA TRP A 79 13.04 0.89 -9.61
C TRP A 79 11.85 1.82 -9.89
N ILE A 80 10.75 1.70 -9.13
CA ILE A 80 9.52 2.46 -9.33
C ILE A 80 9.62 3.89 -8.81
N LYS A 81 10.36 4.11 -7.70
CA LYS A 81 10.41 5.37 -6.94
C LYS A 81 9.02 5.85 -6.58
N PRO A 82 8.32 5.10 -5.72
CA PRO A 82 6.92 5.38 -5.39
C PRO A 82 6.76 6.68 -4.60
N ASP A 83 5.62 7.30 -4.77
CA ASP A 83 5.18 8.44 -3.96
C ASP A 83 4.60 7.96 -2.61
N LEU A 84 4.12 6.70 -2.55
CA LEU A 84 3.60 6.08 -1.33
C LEU A 84 3.73 4.56 -1.41
N VAL A 85 4.12 3.94 -0.31
CA VAL A 85 4.07 2.48 -0.10
C VAL A 85 2.99 2.18 0.94
N LEU A 86 2.01 1.38 0.58
CA LEU A 86 0.92 0.92 1.46
C LEU A 86 1.12 -0.55 1.79
N LEU A 87 1.21 -0.87 3.07
CA LEU A 87 1.38 -2.24 3.53
C LEU A 87 0.15 -2.70 4.31
N SER A 88 -0.37 -3.86 3.96
CA SER A 88 -1.49 -4.50 4.65
C SER A 88 -0.98 -5.51 5.65
N LEU A 89 -1.34 -5.33 6.92
CA LEU A 89 -0.99 -6.19 8.04
C LEU A 89 -2.28 -6.69 8.70
N THR A 90 -2.53 -7.98 8.66
CA THR A 90 -3.77 -8.59 9.17
C THR A 90 -3.53 -9.40 10.45
N GLU A 91 -2.32 -9.98 10.61
CA GLU A 91 -1.97 -10.71 11.81
C GLU A 91 -2.06 -9.79 13.06
N THR A 92 -2.92 -10.16 13.99
CA THR A 92 -3.28 -9.31 15.14
C THR A 92 -2.42 -9.53 16.38
N LYS A 93 -1.54 -10.51 16.35
CA LYS A 93 -0.66 -10.80 17.50
C LYS A 93 0.62 -9.99 17.36
N PRO A 94 0.87 -9.00 18.25
CA PRO A 94 2.12 -8.22 18.21
C PRO A 94 3.37 -9.11 18.27
N GLU A 95 3.27 -10.26 18.96
CA GLU A 95 4.35 -11.23 19.09
C GLU A 95 4.70 -11.93 17.76
N ALA A 96 3.77 -11.93 16.79
CA ALA A 96 4.02 -12.44 15.45
C ALA A 96 4.94 -11.52 14.64
N VAL A 97 4.99 -10.22 14.97
CA VAL A 97 5.90 -9.26 14.35
C VAL A 97 7.27 -9.39 14.98
N THR A 98 8.19 -9.93 14.23
CA THR A 98 9.57 -10.10 14.70
C THR A 98 10.29 -8.75 14.79
N LEU A 99 11.33 -8.68 15.64
CA LEU A 99 12.22 -7.51 15.68
C LEU A 99 12.84 -7.20 14.30
N GLN A 100 13.05 -8.24 13.50
CA GLN A 100 13.57 -8.09 12.14
C GLN A 100 12.57 -7.37 11.25
N GLN A 101 11.31 -7.81 11.20
CA GLN A 101 10.24 -7.16 10.43
C GLN A 101 10.05 -5.70 10.84
N LEU A 102 10.11 -5.39 12.13
CA LEU A 102 10.02 -4.02 12.61
C LEU A 102 11.20 -3.15 12.12
N LYS A 103 12.43 -3.70 12.12
CA LYS A 103 13.60 -3.01 11.56
C LYS A 103 13.44 -2.75 10.06
N GLU A 104 12.93 -3.73 9.33
CA GLU A 104 12.67 -3.65 7.90
C GLU A 104 11.62 -2.57 7.56
N LEU A 105 10.52 -2.52 8.30
CA LEU A 105 9.52 -1.46 8.18
C LEU A 105 10.14 -0.08 8.45
N LYS A 106 10.93 0.05 9.53
CA LYS A 106 11.63 1.30 9.86
C LYS A 106 12.59 1.72 8.75
N GLN A 107 13.37 0.80 8.20
CA GLN A 107 14.28 1.07 7.10
C GLN A 107 13.52 1.59 5.88
N LEU A 108 12.42 0.96 5.50
CA LEU A 108 11.57 1.42 4.40
C LEU A 108 11.07 2.85 4.65
N GLY A 109 10.58 3.14 5.85
CA GLY A 109 10.07 4.47 6.24
C GLY A 109 11.13 5.57 6.30
N THR A 110 12.43 5.26 6.33
CA THR A 110 13.48 6.28 6.22
C THR A 110 13.69 6.80 4.80
N ARG A 111 13.35 5.99 3.80
CA ARG A 111 13.61 6.28 2.38
C ARG A 111 12.36 6.65 1.60
N TRP A 112 11.22 6.10 1.99
CA TRP A 112 9.95 6.23 1.29
C TRP A 112 8.86 6.72 2.22
N SER A 113 7.82 7.35 1.66
CA SER A 113 6.57 7.57 2.39
C SER A 113 5.87 6.22 2.54
N VAL A 114 5.68 5.77 3.78
CA VAL A 114 5.09 4.46 4.09
C VAL A 114 3.88 4.64 4.99
N ALA A 115 2.81 3.96 4.65
CA ALA A 115 1.67 3.81 5.54
C ALA A 115 1.30 2.33 5.69
N VAL A 116 0.86 1.97 6.87
CA VAL A 116 0.41 0.61 7.19
C VAL A 116 -1.04 0.63 7.61
N GLY A 117 -1.79 -0.37 7.21
CA GLY A 117 -3.20 -0.52 7.56
C GLY A 117 -3.56 -1.98 7.82
N GLY A 118 -4.77 -2.19 8.34
CA GLY A 118 -5.29 -3.51 8.72
C GLY A 118 -5.29 -3.74 10.23
N GLN A 119 -5.87 -4.84 10.65
CA GLN A 119 -6.02 -5.15 12.09
C GLN A 119 -4.65 -5.33 12.77
N GLY A 120 -3.70 -5.97 12.10
CA GLY A 120 -2.34 -6.16 12.60
C GLY A 120 -1.56 -4.86 12.75
N ALA A 121 -1.79 -3.89 11.86
CA ALA A 121 -1.16 -2.58 11.95
C ALA A 121 -1.53 -1.85 13.25
N ARG A 122 -2.79 -1.95 13.69
CA ARG A 122 -3.24 -1.40 14.98
C ARG A 122 -2.54 -2.08 16.16
N ALA A 123 -2.34 -3.40 16.09
CA ALA A 123 -1.70 -4.16 17.15
C ALA A 123 -0.24 -3.72 17.39
N ILE A 124 0.44 -3.23 16.34
CA ILE A 124 1.83 -2.75 16.41
C ILE A 124 1.94 -1.22 16.44
N GLY A 125 0.83 -0.50 16.53
CA GLY A 125 0.79 0.96 16.45
C GLY A 125 1.74 1.65 17.45
N ASP A 126 1.84 1.13 18.68
CA ASP A 126 2.76 1.64 19.69
C ASP A 126 4.24 1.49 19.29
N LEU A 127 4.58 0.43 18.55
CA LEU A 127 5.94 0.18 18.07
C LEU A 127 6.33 1.10 16.92
N LEU A 128 5.34 1.75 16.28
CA LEU A 128 5.53 2.64 15.16
C LEU A 128 5.56 4.13 15.55
N ARG A 129 5.25 4.49 16.81
CA ARG A 129 5.14 5.88 17.27
C ARG A 129 6.37 6.74 16.98
N ASP A 130 7.57 6.16 17.12
CA ASP A 130 8.83 6.87 16.89
C ASP A 130 9.37 6.70 15.47
N THR A 131 8.48 6.38 14.54
CA THR A 131 8.81 6.18 13.12
C THR A 131 8.10 7.21 12.26
N LYS A 132 8.52 7.32 10.99
CA LYS A 132 7.82 8.11 9.98
C LYS A 132 6.71 7.31 9.26
N ILE A 133 6.39 6.14 9.78
CA ILE A 133 5.36 5.27 9.20
C ILE A 133 4.00 5.72 9.69
N GLU A 134 3.10 5.99 8.76
CA GLU A 134 1.74 6.40 9.05
C GLU A 134 0.86 5.18 9.33
N LEU A 135 0.07 5.21 10.40
CA LEU A 135 -0.94 4.21 10.69
C LEU A 135 -2.27 4.65 10.09
N LEU A 136 -2.86 3.81 9.24
CA LEU A 136 -4.17 4.02 8.66
C LEU A 136 -5.20 3.16 9.40
N ASP A 137 -6.02 3.79 10.22
CA ASP A 137 -6.97 3.09 11.07
C ASP A 137 -8.20 2.55 10.34
N ASP A 138 -8.57 3.20 9.23
CA ASP A 138 -9.76 2.86 8.46
C ASP A 138 -9.67 3.33 7.00
N LEU A 139 -10.70 3.04 6.23
CA LEU A 139 -10.79 3.46 4.83
C LEU A 139 -10.93 4.99 4.66
N ALA A 140 -11.43 5.71 5.67
CA ALA A 140 -11.54 7.16 5.61
C ALA A 140 -10.16 7.80 5.74
N SER A 141 -9.31 7.31 6.64
CA SER A 141 -7.90 7.71 6.78
C SER A 141 -7.13 7.45 5.48
N LEU A 142 -7.30 6.28 4.89
CA LEU A 142 -6.72 5.95 3.58
C LEU A 142 -7.21 6.91 2.49
N HIS A 143 -8.52 7.17 2.42
CA HIS A 143 -9.08 8.09 1.45
C HIS A 143 -8.44 9.48 1.57
N ASN A 144 -8.39 10.03 2.78
CA ASN A 144 -7.80 11.33 3.06
C ASN A 144 -6.31 11.37 2.65
N ARG A 145 -5.58 10.31 2.97
CA ARG A 145 -4.16 10.19 2.60
C ARG A 145 -3.95 10.20 1.08
N LEU A 146 -4.79 9.48 0.33
CA LEU A 146 -4.75 9.48 -1.13
C LEU A 146 -5.10 10.84 -1.72
N MET A 147 -6.08 11.55 -1.15
CA MET A 147 -6.47 12.89 -1.60
C MET A 147 -5.34 13.91 -1.40
N ILE A 148 -4.64 13.86 -0.27
CA ILE A 148 -3.46 14.69 -0.01
C ILE A 148 -2.36 14.39 -1.04
N LEU A 149 -2.10 13.11 -1.31
CA LEU A 149 -1.09 12.69 -2.28
C LEU A 149 -1.38 13.22 -3.69
N LEU A 150 -2.63 13.12 -4.14
CA LEU A 150 -3.08 13.62 -5.44
C LEU A 150 -2.94 15.16 -5.54
N SER A 151 -3.34 15.87 -4.49
CA SER A 151 -3.25 17.34 -4.45
C SER A 151 -1.80 17.81 -4.53
N THR A 152 -0.90 17.17 -3.80
CA THR A 152 0.54 17.49 -3.82
C THR A 152 1.15 17.27 -5.21
N ARG A 153 0.76 16.20 -5.90
CA ARG A 153 1.24 15.91 -7.26
C ARG A 153 0.78 16.96 -8.28
N MET A 154 -0.48 17.39 -8.19
CA MET A 154 -1.03 18.43 -9.08
C MET A 154 -0.29 19.76 -8.90
N LEU A 155 0.01 20.16 -7.67
CA LEU A 155 0.75 21.40 -7.40
C LEU A 155 2.20 21.35 -7.91
N GLY A 156 2.86 20.19 -7.80
CA GLY A 156 4.23 19.99 -8.27
C GLY A 156 4.36 20.02 -9.80
N SER A 157 3.35 19.59 -10.54
CA SER A 157 3.35 19.58 -12.00
C SER A 157 3.18 20.97 -12.65
N HIS A 158 2.68 21.97 -11.89
CA HIS A 158 2.54 23.36 -12.36
C HIS A 158 3.78 24.21 -12.14
N MET A 159 4.83 23.71 -11.48
CA MET A 159 6.04 24.48 -11.15
C MET A 159 7.25 24.18 -12.05
N THR A 160 7.09 23.42 -13.13
CA THR A 160 8.15 23.31 -14.15
C THR A 160 8.02 24.51 -15.11
N PRO A 161 8.94 25.51 -15.11
CA PRO A 161 8.88 26.59 -16.09
C PRO A 161 9.14 26.00 -17.47
N SER A 162 8.24 26.27 -18.40
CA SER A 162 8.49 26.08 -19.83
C SER A 162 9.70 26.94 -20.19
N THR A 163 10.84 26.31 -20.45
CA THR A 163 11.97 26.99 -21.09
C THR A 163 11.50 27.41 -22.50
N PRO A 164 11.54 28.70 -22.82
CA PRO A 164 11.28 29.12 -24.19
C PRO A 164 12.45 28.65 -25.05
N PHE A 165 12.12 27.94 -26.10
CA PHE A 165 13.06 27.61 -27.18
C PHE A 165 13.55 28.93 -27.79
N SER A 166 14.83 29.14 -27.72
CA SER A 166 15.58 30.10 -28.55
C SER A 166 16.21 29.38 -29.71
#